data_41c74b58a086d1f20d60e77a8721f8e9
#
_entry.id   41c74b58a086d1f20d60e77a8721f8e9
#
_cell.length_a   1.000
_cell.length_b   1.000
_cell.length_c   1.000
_cell.angle_alpha   90.00
_cell.angle_beta   90.00
_cell.angle_gamma   90.00
#
_symmetry.space_group_name_H-M   'P 1'
#
loop_
_entity.id
_entity.type
_entity.pdbx_description
1 polymer ?
#
loop_
_entity_poly.entity_id
_entity_poly.type
_entity_poly.pdbx_seq_one_letter_code
_entity_poly.pdbx_strand_id
1 'polypeptide(L)'
;MRDGQHADGSMVLRAKIDMASPNINLRDPAIYRIRRATHHNTGDAWCIYPMYTYAHPIEDALERITHSICTLEFADQRPFYDWLLERLAEGGLLAHPLPKQYEFGRLNLSYVITSKRKLKQLVDERHVEGWDDPRMPTLAGMRRRGYTPSAIRKMADDSGASKTNIWLDYSVLDIAQRDDLDPQVARAMAVIDPLPLKLTNWPDVFGSAEHRKPCQAPVHPHHPERGHRDRPFSRDESAGKAASRDDRGHGAPVIGVVPAGPCRPVPLENLRVVAGKTSDRGGVAGLHRVEGVG
;
A
#
# COMPACT_ATOMS: atom_id res chain seq x y z
N MET A 1 -3.56 45.93 12.81
CA MET A 1 -2.88 44.67 12.44
C MET A 1 -2.49 44.67 10.96
N ARG A 2 -3.44 44.92 10.05
CA ARG A 2 -3.23 44.84 8.59
C ARG A 2 -2.12 45.76 8.09
N ASP A 3 -2.02 46.99 8.62
CA ASP A 3 -1.08 48.02 8.18
C ASP A 3 0.36 47.82 8.68
N GLY A 4 0.67 46.70 9.30
CA GLY A 4 2.00 46.34 9.74
C GLY A 4 2.57 47.12 10.93
N GLN A 5 1.74 47.87 11.65
CA GLN A 5 2.16 48.74 12.75
C GLN A 5 2.53 48.01 14.05
N HIS A 6 2.25 46.71 14.12
CA HIS A 6 2.43 45.90 15.34
C HIS A 6 3.41 44.77 15.09
N ALA A 7 4.17 44.42 16.12
CA ALA A 7 5.14 43.32 16.06
C ALA A 7 4.44 41.94 15.98
N ASP A 8 5.17 40.95 15.48
CA ASP A 8 4.71 39.56 15.45
C ASP A 8 4.36 39.09 16.87
N GLY A 9 3.23 38.39 17.00
CA GLY A 9 2.78 37.85 18.28
C GLY A 9 2.22 38.88 19.28
N SER A 10 2.26 40.20 18.97
CA SER A 10 1.79 41.23 19.91
C SER A 10 0.28 41.23 20.10
N MET A 11 -0.50 40.79 19.10
CA MET A 11 -1.95 40.68 19.19
C MET A 11 -2.51 39.65 18.20
N VAL A 12 -3.74 39.23 18.48
CA VAL A 12 -4.53 38.36 17.61
C VAL A 12 -5.93 38.94 17.45
N LEU A 13 -6.55 38.72 16.31
CA LEU A 13 -7.99 38.99 16.13
C LEU A 13 -8.76 37.75 16.54
N ARG A 14 -9.80 37.92 17.36
CA ARG A 14 -10.63 36.82 17.87
C ARG A 14 -12.06 36.99 17.38
N ALA A 15 -12.74 35.89 17.09
CA ALA A 15 -14.19 35.87 16.95
C ALA A 15 -14.83 36.17 18.31
N LYS A 16 -15.92 36.91 18.34
CA LYS A 16 -16.70 37.17 19.56
C LYS A 16 -17.90 36.22 19.57
N ILE A 17 -17.84 35.18 20.39
CA ILE A 17 -18.85 34.13 20.46
C ILE A 17 -19.38 34.00 21.89
N ASP A 18 -18.71 33.19 22.73
CA ASP A 18 -19.09 32.93 24.12
C ASP A 18 -17.89 32.39 24.91
N MET A 19 -17.34 33.22 25.80
CA MET A 19 -16.21 32.81 26.66
C MET A 19 -16.59 31.77 27.72
N ALA A 20 -17.89 31.56 27.99
CA ALA A 20 -18.38 30.57 28.94
C ALA A 20 -18.69 29.20 28.28
N SER A 21 -18.57 29.08 26.94
CA SER A 21 -18.86 27.85 26.23
C SER A 21 -18.10 26.65 26.79
N PRO A 22 -18.72 25.46 26.94
CA PRO A 22 -18.01 24.24 27.31
C PRO A 22 -17.03 23.79 26.19
N ASN A 23 -17.31 24.15 24.94
CA ASN A 23 -16.40 23.87 23.82
C ASN A 23 -15.36 24.99 23.69
N ILE A 24 -14.10 24.64 23.88
CA ILE A 24 -12.97 25.61 23.80
C ILE A 24 -12.90 26.30 22.42
N ASN A 25 -13.34 25.63 21.36
CA ASN A 25 -13.33 26.19 20.00
C ASN A 25 -14.39 27.29 19.79
N LEU A 26 -15.34 27.46 20.74
CA LEU A 26 -16.32 28.53 20.76
C LEU A 26 -15.98 29.64 21.80
N ARG A 27 -14.86 29.50 22.54
CA ARG A 27 -14.42 30.52 23.50
C ARG A 27 -13.61 31.60 22.79
N ASP A 28 -14.28 32.41 21.98
CA ASP A 28 -13.69 33.51 21.22
C ASP A 28 -12.35 33.11 20.55
N PRO A 29 -12.36 32.13 19.63
CA PRO A 29 -11.12 31.62 19.04
C PRO A 29 -10.41 32.67 18.20
N ALA A 30 -9.08 32.59 18.13
CA ALA A 30 -8.27 33.43 17.25
C ALA A 30 -8.59 33.12 15.79
N ILE A 31 -8.83 34.16 14.99
CA ILE A 31 -9.11 34.06 13.55
C ILE A 31 -8.00 34.61 12.67
N TYR A 32 -7.27 35.65 13.14
CA TYR A 32 -6.05 36.17 12.49
C TYR A 32 -4.95 36.38 13.50
N ARG A 33 -3.71 36.18 13.05
CA ARG A 33 -2.47 36.51 13.78
C ARG A 33 -1.55 37.39 12.96
N ILE A 34 -0.69 38.14 13.62
CA ILE A 34 0.42 38.86 12.98
C ILE A 34 1.58 37.89 12.83
N ARG A 35 2.07 37.76 11.62
CA ARG A 35 3.26 36.98 11.29
C ARG A 35 3.89 37.53 10.02
N ARG A 36 5.14 37.91 10.07
CA ARG A 36 5.92 38.29 8.89
C ARG A 36 6.63 37.05 8.38
N ALA A 37 6.16 36.57 7.24
CA ALA A 37 6.73 35.42 6.56
C ALA A 37 6.45 35.55 5.08
N THR A 38 7.44 35.32 4.25
CA THR A 38 7.29 35.31 2.79
C THR A 38 6.37 34.14 2.38
N HIS A 39 5.31 34.46 1.67
CA HIS A 39 4.37 33.45 1.14
C HIS A 39 4.70 33.15 -0.32
N HIS A 40 4.66 31.87 -0.71
CA HIS A 40 5.07 31.41 -2.04
C HIS A 40 4.32 32.03 -3.22
N ASN A 41 3.06 32.46 -3.03
CA ASN A 41 2.26 33.12 -4.07
C ASN A 41 2.23 34.64 -3.95
N THR A 42 2.22 35.19 -2.74
CA THR A 42 2.01 36.62 -2.50
C THR A 42 3.26 37.35 -1.99
N GLY A 43 4.39 36.63 -1.82
CA GLY A 43 5.60 37.22 -1.28
C GLY A 43 5.37 37.85 0.11
N ASP A 44 5.83 39.07 0.29
CA ASP A 44 5.76 39.83 1.55
C ASP A 44 4.57 40.82 1.60
N ALA A 45 3.55 40.64 0.73
CA ALA A 45 2.40 41.53 0.64
C ALA A 45 1.56 41.55 1.94
N TRP A 46 1.64 40.52 2.79
CA TRP A 46 0.81 40.39 3.97
C TRP A 46 1.65 40.16 5.23
N CYS A 47 1.29 40.86 6.30
CA CYS A 47 1.85 40.67 7.63
C CYS A 47 0.87 40.00 8.61
N ILE A 48 -0.32 39.64 8.17
CA ILE A 48 -1.34 38.93 8.91
C ILE A 48 -1.73 37.66 8.18
N TYR A 49 -2.00 36.61 8.93
CA TYR A 49 -2.41 35.33 8.39
C TYR A 49 -3.61 34.78 9.13
N PRO A 50 -4.61 34.21 8.40
CA PRO A 50 -5.76 33.57 9.03
C PRO A 50 -5.31 32.31 9.78
N MET A 51 -6.03 31.97 10.83
CA MET A 51 -5.92 30.66 11.47
C MET A 51 -6.65 29.63 10.60
N TYR A 52 -6.15 28.40 10.59
CA TYR A 52 -6.68 27.32 9.76
C TYR A 52 -8.21 27.13 9.97
N THR A 53 -8.64 27.11 11.23
CA THR A 53 -10.05 26.94 11.59
C THR A 53 -10.98 28.03 11.05
N TYR A 54 -10.43 29.21 10.76
CA TYR A 54 -11.16 30.31 10.15
C TYR A 54 -11.10 30.25 8.62
N ALA A 55 -9.95 29.96 8.03
CA ALA A 55 -9.75 29.94 6.57
C ALA A 55 -10.53 28.80 5.91
N HIS A 56 -10.40 27.58 6.46
CA HIS A 56 -10.98 26.38 5.87
C HIS A 56 -12.49 26.44 5.61
N PRO A 57 -13.36 26.84 6.55
CA PRO A 57 -14.80 26.95 6.27
C PRO A 57 -15.12 27.96 5.15
N ILE A 58 -14.38 29.09 5.11
CA ILE A 58 -14.59 30.14 4.12
C ILE A 58 -14.17 29.65 2.73
N GLU A 59 -13.02 29.00 2.63
CA GLU A 59 -12.54 28.41 1.37
C GLU A 59 -13.53 27.38 0.83
N ASP A 60 -14.00 26.46 1.68
CA ASP A 60 -15.03 25.50 1.31
C ASP A 60 -16.29 26.17 0.73
N ALA A 61 -16.76 27.23 1.39
CA ALA A 61 -17.96 27.96 0.95
C ALA A 61 -17.73 28.70 -0.38
N LEU A 62 -16.58 29.35 -0.54
CA LEU A 62 -16.22 30.07 -1.77
C LEU A 62 -16.04 29.13 -2.97
N GLU A 63 -15.50 27.93 -2.72
CA GLU A 63 -15.31 26.88 -3.72
C GLU A 63 -16.58 26.05 -3.96
N ARG A 64 -17.67 26.33 -3.25
CA ARG A 64 -18.95 25.61 -3.33
C ARG A 64 -18.85 24.14 -2.99
N ILE A 65 -18.00 23.79 -2.05
CA ILE A 65 -17.92 22.46 -1.48
C ILE A 65 -19.24 22.15 -0.75
N THR A 66 -19.80 20.98 -0.98
CA THR A 66 -21.02 20.54 -0.31
C THR A 66 -20.73 19.70 0.92
N HIS A 67 -19.70 18.86 0.83
CA HIS A 67 -19.27 17.93 1.87
C HIS A 67 -17.78 18.14 2.17
N SER A 68 -17.51 18.81 3.28
CA SER A 68 -16.15 19.03 3.78
C SER A 68 -15.71 17.81 4.59
N ILE A 69 -14.81 17.00 4.03
CA ILE A 69 -14.38 15.74 4.65
C ILE A 69 -13.06 15.97 5.37
N CYS A 70 -13.01 15.63 6.66
CA CYS A 70 -11.83 15.78 7.49
C CYS A 70 -11.63 14.60 8.46
N THR A 71 -10.54 14.63 9.21
CA THR A 71 -10.27 13.63 10.24
C THR A 71 -11.06 13.90 11.52
N LEU A 72 -11.27 12.87 12.33
CA LEU A 72 -12.02 12.93 13.59
C LEU A 72 -11.48 13.97 14.58
N GLU A 73 -10.21 14.37 14.45
CA GLU A 73 -9.57 15.42 15.25
C GLU A 73 -10.29 16.78 15.16
N PHE A 74 -11.06 17.02 14.10
CA PHE A 74 -11.78 18.26 13.86
C PHE A 74 -13.24 18.22 14.33
N ALA A 75 -13.70 17.12 14.93
CA ALA A 75 -15.09 16.98 15.37
C ALA A 75 -15.50 18.08 16.35
N ASP A 76 -14.62 18.43 17.30
CA ASP A 76 -14.88 19.48 18.29
C ASP A 76 -14.84 20.89 17.68
N GLN A 77 -14.29 21.05 16.48
CA GLN A 77 -14.24 22.33 15.74
C GLN A 77 -15.46 22.53 14.85
N ARG A 78 -16.23 21.49 14.53
CA ARG A 78 -17.43 21.59 13.68
C ARG A 78 -18.43 22.64 14.16
N PRO A 79 -18.73 22.81 15.47
CA PRO A 79 -19.60 23.88 15.92
C PRO A 79 -19.10 25.28 15.56
N PHE A 80 -17.80 25.52 15.54
CA PHE A 80 -17.23 26.78 15.08
C PHE A 80 -17.34 26.92 13.55
N TYR A 81 -17.12 25.84 12.80
CA TYR A 81 -17.29 25.79 11.35
C TYR A 81 -18.74 26.21 10.96
N ASP A 82 -19.74 25.58 11.56
CA ASP A 82 -21.15 25.89 11.32
C ASP A 82 -21.49 27.33 11.75
N TRP A 83 -21.05 27.76 12.94
CA TRP A 83 -21.29 29.11 13.45
C TRP A 83 -20.72 30.18 12.52
N LEU A 84 -19.50 30.02 12.05
CA LEU A 84 -18.83 30.99 11.19
C LEU A 84 -19.56 31.16 9.87
N LEU A 85 -19.91 30.06 9.22
CA LEU A 85 -20.61 30.09 7.93
C LEU A 85 -21.99 30.73 8.04
N GLU A 86 -22.76 30.43 9.10
CA GLU A 86 -24.05 31.07 9.36
C GLU A 86 -23.90 32.58 9.59
N ARG A 87 -22.90 33.00 10.38
CA ARG A 87 -22.65 34.46 10.58
C ARG A 87 -22.30 35.19 9.26
N LEU A 88 -21.53 34.53 8.40
CA LEU A 88 -21.19 35.12 7.08
C LEU A 88 -22.39 35.15 6.13
N ALA A 89 -23.28 34.17 6.19
CA ALA A 89 -24.50 34.14 5.41
C ALA A 89 -25.51 35.21 5.89
N GLU A 90 -25.70 35.35 7.21
CA GLU A 90 -26.51 36.45 7.78
C GLU A 90 -25.98 37.82 7.40
N GLY A 91 -24.66 37.97 7.28
CA GLY A 91 -24.03 39.21 6.79
C GLY A 91 -24.11 39.39 5.28
N GLY A 92 -24.73 38.49 4.54
CA GLY A 92 -24.89 38.57 3.10
C GLY A 92 -23.61 38.27 2.29
N LEU A 93 -22.58 37.73 2.95
CA LEU A 93 -21.31 37.37 2.31
C LEU A 93 -21.32 35.98 1.68
N LEU A 94 -22.18 35.10 2.16
CA LEU A 94 -22.37 33.74 1.63
C LEU A 94 -23.84 33.47 1.34
N ALA A 95 -24.10 32.57 0.39
CA ALA A 95 -25.45 32.12 0.06
C ALA A 95 -25.66 30.66 0.46
N HIS A 96 -26.89 30.33 0.88
CA HIS A 96 -27.28 28.92 1.09
C HIS A 96 -27.42 28.16 -0.24
N PRO A 97 -27.20 26.85 -0.24
CA PRO A 97 -26.85 25.98 0.89
C PRO A 97 -25.38 26.13 1.30
N LEU A 98 -25.09 26.10 2.60
CA LEU A 98 -23.76 26.16 3.15
C LEU A 98 -23.10 24.77 3.18
N PRO A 99 -21.76 24.67 3.08
CA PRO A 99 -21.03 23.42 3.26
C PRO A 99 -21.33 22.78 4.60
N LYS A 100 -21.19 21.45 4.66
CA LYS A 100 -21.29 20.68 5.92
C LYS A 100 -19.99 19.88 6.13
N GLN A 101 -19.48 19.90 7.35
CA GLN A 101 -18.28 19.15 7.74
C GLN A 101 -18.66 17.74 8.17
N TYR A 102 -17.88 16.76 7.68
CA TYR A 102 -18.01 15.34 8.00
C TYR A 102 -16.66 14.79 8.42
N GLU A 103 -16.59 14.19 9.60
CA GLU A 103 -15.36 13.65 10.17
C GLU A 103 -15.32 12.12 10.06
N PHE A 104 -14.13 11.61 9.79
CA PHE A 104 -13.87 10.18 9.69
C PHE A 104 -12.70 9.77 10.56
N GLY A 105 -12.79 8.55 11.09
CA GLY A 105 -11.75 7.93 11.88
C GLY A 105 -10.48 7.68 11.05
N ARG A 106 -9.35 7.61 11.75
CA ARG A 106 -8.06 7.32 11.12
C ARG A 106 -7.96 5.84 10.79
N LEU A 107 -7.49 5.55 9.57
CA LEU A 107 -7.00 4.23 9.19
C LEU A 107 -5.55 4.09 9.67
N ASN A 108 -5.31 3.19 10.62
CA ASN A 108 -3.98 2.82 11.06
C ASN A 108 -3.63 1.45 10.47
N LEU A 109 -2.39 1.31 10.02
CA LEU A 109 -1.86 0.04 9.50
C LEU A 109 -0.81 -0.49 10.45
N SER A 110 -0.87 -1.78 10.79
CA SER A 110 0.17 -2.44 11.56
C SER A 110 1.46 -2.55 10.73
N TYR A 111 2.60 -2.43 11.41
CA TYR A 111 3.95 -2.51 10.81
C TYR A 111 4.26 -1.47 9.73
N VAL A 112 3.48 -0.39 9.61
CA VAL A 112 3.68 0.68 8.62
C VAL A 112 3.84 2.02 9.31
N ILE A 113 4.87 2.77 8.92
CA ILE A 113 5.07 4.15 9.35
C ILE A 113 4.36 5.08 8.36
N THR A 114 3.32 5.79 8.83
CA THR A 114 2.59 6.78 8.02
C THR A 114 2.97 8.23 8.32
N SER A 115 3.84 8.46 9.31
CA SER A 115 4.28 9.79 9.70
C SER A 115 5.20 10.41 8.65
N LYS A 116 4.75 11.50 7.98
CA LYS A 116 5.54 12.25 6.99
C LYS A 116 6.93 12.64 7.52
N ARG A 117 7.03 13.07 8.79
CA ARG A 117 8.31 13.46 9.41
C ARG A 117 9.29 12.30 9.49
N LYS A 118 8.81 11.11 9.89
CA LYS A 118 9.65 9.91 9.97
C LYS A 118 10.04 9.39 8.58
N LEU A 119 9.11 9.43 7.62
CA LEU A 119 9.40 9.07 6.24
C LEU A 119 10.41 10.03 5.60
N LYS A 120 10.27 11.34 5.87
CA LYS A 120 11.24 12.34 5.43
C LYS A 120 12.64 12.05 5.99
N GLN A 121 12.73 11.67 7.27
CA GLN A 121 14.01 11.30 7.89
C GLN A 121 14.68 10.12 7.14
N LEU A 122 13.93 9.09 6.76
CA LEU A 122 14.49 7.97 5.99
C LEU A 122 15.08 8.42 4.64
N VAL A 123 14.46 9.40 3.98
CA VAL A 123 14.96 9.96 2.74
C VAL A 123 16.18 10.84 2.97
N ASP A 124 16.13 11.75 3.94
CA ASP A 124 17.21 12.69 4.25
C ASP A 124 18.49 11.97 4.71
N GLU A 125 18.36 10.92 5.51
CA GLU A 125 19.46 10.08 6.00
C GLU A 125 19.87 8.99 5.00
N ARG A 126 19.25 8.96 3.82
CA ARG A 126 19.55 8.02 2.72
C ARG A 126 19.40 6.54 3.09
N HIS A 127 18.49 6.21 4.00
CA HIS A 127 18.09 4.82 4.27
C HIS A 127 17.26 4.23 3.12
N VAL A 128 16.61 5.09 2.33
CA VAL A 128 15.87 4.78 1.11
C VAL A 128 16.33 5.69 -0.03
N GLU A 129 16.12 5.26 -1.27
CA GLU A 129 16.56 6.03 -2.45
C GLU A 129 15.79 7.34 -2.65
N GLY A 130 14.51 7.37 -2.23
CA GLY A 130 13.65 8.54 -2.36
C GLY A 130 12.22 8.23 -1.93
N TRP A 131 11.32 9.18 -2.18
CA TRP A 131 9.90 9.06 -1.84
C TRP A 131 9.16 7.98 -2.64
N ASP A 132 9.71 7.54 -3.75
CA ASP A 132 9.21 6.49 -4.63
C ASP A 132 9.88 5.14 -4.41
N ASP A 133 10.74 5.01 -3.40
CA ASP A 133 11.36 3.73 -3.04
C ASP A 133 10.27 2.68 -2.76
N PRO A 134 10.36 1.45 -3.32
CA PRO A 134 9.34 0.41 -3.11
C PRO A 134 9.08 0.01 -1.65
N ARG A 135 10.01 0.34 -0.76
CA ARG A 135 9.87 0.12 0.70
C ARG A 135 9.03 1.20 1.38
N MET A 136 8.80 2.33 0.69
CA MET A 136 8.05 3.46 1.23
C MET A 136 6.55 3.26 1.04
N PRO A 137 5.71 3.54 2.07
CA PRO A 137 4.25 3.44 1.99
C PRO A 137 3.64 4.70 1.33
N THR A 138 4.29 5.23 0.32
CA THR A 138 3.78 6.32 -0.52
C THR A 138 3.08 5.74 -1.74
N LEU A 139 2.15 6.46 -2.35
CA LEU A 139 1.52 6.01 -3.59
C LEU A 139 2.55 5.73 -4.70
N ALA A 140 3.61 6.54 -4.79
CA ALA A 140 4.69 6.34 -5.74
C ALA A 140 5.50 5.06 -5.43
N GLY A 141 5.84 4.81 -4.16
CA GLY A 141 6.53 3.60 -3.72
C GLY A 141 5.68 2.35 -3.92
N MET A 142 4.40 2.41 -3.57
CA MET A 142 3.45 1.32 -3.78
C MET A 142 3.29 0.99 -5.27
N ARG A 143 3.19 2.02 -6.13
CA ARG A 143 3.15 1.85 -7.58
C ARG A 143 4.40 1.16 -8.12
N ARG A 144 5.60 1.57 -7.68
CA ARG A 144 6.88 0.91 -8.05
C ARG A 144 6.95 -0.52 -7.56
N ARG A 145 6.38 -0.81 -6.40
CA ARG A 145 6.29 -2.17 -5.84
C ARG A 145 5.29 -3.05 -6.60
N GLY A 146 4.40 -2.48 -7.40
CA GLY A 146 3.43 -3.20 -8.21
C GLY A 146 2.01 -3.22 -7.68
N TYR A 147 1.69 -2.42 -6.67
CA TYR A 147 0.30 -2.28 -6.21
C TYR A 147 -0.54 -1.55 -7.26
N THR A 148 -1.73 -2.09 -7.51
CA THR A 148 -2.69 -1.53 -8.46
C THR A 148 -3.60 -0.51 -7.78
N PRO A 149 -4.11 0.50 -8.52
CA PRO A 149 -5.10 1.42 -7.98
C PRO A 149 -6.39 0.73 -7.53
N SER A 150 -6.82 -0.34 -8.21
CA SER A 150 -8.00 -1.14 -7.86
C SER A 150 -7.83 -1.83 -6.50
N ALA A 151 -6.67 -2.43 -6.23
CA ALA A 151 -6.41 -3.06 -4.94
C ALA A 151 -6.45 -2.05 -3.78
N ILE A 152 -5.88 -0.85 -3.97
CA ILE A 152 -5.91 0.21 -2.95
C ILE A 152 -7.35 0.69 -2.72
N ARG A 153 -8.14 0.88 -3.78
CA ARG A 153 -9.56 1.26 -3.65
C ARG A 153 -10.36 0.17 -2.95
N LYS A 154 -10.17 -1.11 -3.34
CA LYS A 154 -10.84 -2.22 -2.68
C LYS A 154 -10.55 -2.25 -1.19
N MET A 155 -9.29 -2.10 -0.77
CA MET A 155 -8.95 -2.01 0.65
C MET A 155 -9.68 -0.85 1.35
N ALA A 156 -9.77 0.32 0.70
CA ALA A 156 -10.48 1.47 1.25
C ALA A 156 -11.99 1.20 1.37
N ASP A 157 -12.60 0.60 0.35
CA ASP A 157 -14.01 0.23 0.34
C ASP A 157 -14.33 -0.82 1.41
N ASP A 158 -13.51 -1.87 1.53
CA ASP A 158 -13.66 -2.93 2.52
C ASP A 158 -13.48 -2.40 3.96
N SER A 159 -12.63 -1.37 4.16
CA SER A 159 -12.45 -0.73 5.47
C SER A 159 -13.64 0.10 5.90
N GLY A 160 -14.43 0.59 4.95
CA GLY A 160 -15.61 1.41 5.16
C GLY A 160 -15.30 2.81 5.70
N ALA A 161 -16.33 3.66 5.73
CA ALA A 161 -16.29 5.00 6.29
C ALA A 161 -16.95 5.02 7.69
N SER A 162 -16.16 5.35 8.73
CA SER A 162 -16.61 5.33 10.12
C SER A 162 -16.01 6.48 10.91
N LYS A 163 -16.70 6.91 11.97
CA LYS A 163 -16.16 7.84 12.98
C LYS A 163 -15.30 7.14 14.05
N THR A 164 -14.92 5.90 13.83
CA THR A 164 -14.06 5.14 14.74
C THR A 164 -12.69 4.92 14.12
N ASN A 165 -11.64 5.14 14.89
CA ASN A 165 -10.29 4.79 14.46
C ASN A 165 -10.18 3.27 14.33
N ILE A 166 -9.71 2.82 13.16
CA ILE A 166 -9.53 1.39 12.88
C ILE A 166 -8.05 1.04 12.74
N TRP A 167 -7.72 -0.19 13.11
CA TRP A 167 -6.42 -0.80 12.89
C TRP A 167 -6.58 -1.96 11.93
N LEU A 168 -5.88 -1.90 10.80
CA LEU A 168 -5.83 -2.99 9.84
C LEU A 168 -4.44 -3.59 9.80
N ASP A 169 -4.38 -4.91 9.66
CA ASP A 169 -3.15 -5.58 9.30
C ASP A 169 -2.78 -5.27 7.85
N TYR A 170 -1.50 -5.11 7.57
CA TYR A 170 -1.04 -4.81 6.21
C TYR A 170 -1.40 -5.91 5.20
N SER A 171 -1.57 -7.15 5.67
CA SER A 171 -2.01 -8.28 4.83
C SER A 171 -3.36 -8.05 4.13
N VAL A 172 -4.23 -7.18 4.67
CA VAL A 172 -5.50 -6.81 4.02
C VAL A 172 -5.24 -6.18 2.65
N LEU A 173 -4.24 -5.32 2.55
CA LEU A 173 -3.83 -4.74 1.27
C LEU A 173 -3.21 -5.79 0.34
N ASP A 174 -2.39 -6.71 0.87
CA ASP A 174 -1.79 -7.80 0.11
C ASP A 174 -2.85 -8.77 -0.44
N ILE A 175 -3.92 -9.03 0.33
CA ILE A 175 -5.06 -9.85 -0.12
C ILE A 175 -5.78 -9.13 -1.25
N ALA A 176 -6.13 -7.85 -1.08
CA ALA A 176 -6.78 -7.07 -2.13
C ALA A 176 -5.93 -7.02 -3.42
N GLN A 177 -4.60 -6.95 -3.28
CA GLN A 177 -3.68 -7.00 -4.41
C GLN A 177 -3.67 -8.35 -5.13
N ARG A 178 -3.68 -9.46 -4.38
CA ARG A 178 -3.76 -10.80 -4.95
C ARG A 178 -5.07 -11.03 -5.69
N ASP A 179 -6.19 -10.63 -5.10
CA ASP A 179 -7.52 -10.74 -5.70
C ASP A 179 -7.59 -9.99 -7.04
N ASP A 180 -6.98 -8.81 -7.12
CA ASP A 180 -6.96 -8.01 -8.32
C ASP A 180 -6.03 -8.59 -9.40
N LEU A 181 -4.86 -9.11 -9.02
CA LEU A 181 -3.88 -9.64 -9.96
C LEU A 181 -4.22 -11.05 -10.46
N ASP A 182 -4.83 -11.87 -9.63
CA ASP A 182 -5.06 -13.30 -9.93
C ASP A 182 -5.74 -13.56 -11.29
N PRO A 183 -6.78 -12.82 -11.69
CA PRO A 183 -7.40 -12.99 -13.00
C PRO A 183 -6.66 -12.32 -14.16
N GLN A 184 -5.74 -11.38 -13.89
CA GLN A 184 -5.23 -10.46 -14.92
C GLN A 184 -3.80 -10.76 -15.35
N VAL A 185 -2.99 -11.41 -14.48
CA VAL A 185 -1.56 -11.54 -14.72
C VAL A 185 -1.12 -12.97 -14.94
N ALA A 186 -0.13 -13.15 -15.81
CA ALA A 186 0.53 -14.42 -15.98
C ALA A 186 1.34 -14.78 -14.73
N ARG A 187 1.28 -16.06 -14.35
CA ARG A 187 2.06 -16.58 -13.22
C ARG A 187 3.42 -17.06 -13.72
N ALA A 188 4.46 -16.67 -13.01
CA ALA A 188 5.82 -17.16 -13.24
C ALA A 188 6.37 -17.78 -11.96
N MET A 189 7.13 -18.86 -12.12
CA MET A 189 7.89 -19.46 -11.06
C MET A 189 9.36 -19.04 -11.22
N ALA A 190 9.96 -18.59 -10.13
CA ALA A 190 11.38 -18.27 -10.08
C ALA A 190 12.06 -19.14 -9.00
N VAL A 191 13.22 -19.69 -9.34
CA VAL A 191 14.06 -20.43 -8.39
C VAL A 191 15.28 -19.57 -8.11
N ILE A 192 15.47 -19.19 -6.83
CA ILE A 192 16.65 -18.47 -6.36
C ILE A 192 17.72 -19.53 -6.04
N ASP A 193 18.95 -19.32 -6.54
CA ASP A 193 20.07 -20.27 -6.41
C ASP A 193 19.74 -21.68 -6.94
N PRO A 194 19.42 -21.82 -8.24
CA PRO A 194 18.99 -23.09 -8.79
C PRO A 194 20.13 -24.09 -8.77
N LEU A 195 19.79 -25.32 -8.38
CA LEU A 195 20.70 -26.45 -8.57
C LEU A 195 20.68 -26.87 -10.05
N PRO A 196 21.85 -27.00 -10.71
CA PRO A 196 21.90 -27.50 -12.09
C PRO A 196 21.42 -28.95 -12.13
N LEU A 197 20.42 -29.20 -12.95
CA LEU A 197 19.85 -30.51 -13.20
C LEU A 197 20.27 -30.98 -14.59
N LYS A 198 20.95 -32.14 -14.67
CA LYS A 198 21.31 -32.79 -15.93
C LYS A 198 20.48 -34.04 -16.13
N LEU A 199 19.66 -34.10 -17.14
CA LEU A 199 18.98 -35.31 -17.59
C LEU A 199 19.97 -36.14 -18.43
N THR A 200 20.36 -37.31 -17.95
CA THR A 200 21.44 -38.10 -18.58
C THR A 200 20.95 -39.00 -19.68
N ASN A 201 19.67 -39.33 -19.69
CA ASN A 201 19.03 -40.21 -20.69
C ASN A 201 18.01 -39.48 -21.57
N TRP A 202 18.18 -38.15 -21.77
CA TRP A 202 17.31 -37.36 -22.61
C TRP A 202 17.12 -37.92 -24.03
N PRO A 203 18.21 -38.33 -24.73
CA PRO A 203 18.08 -38.89 -26.09
C PRO A 203 17.27 -40.18 -26.11
N ASP A 204 17.40 -41.01 -25.06
CA ASP A 204 16.73 -42.32 -24.96
C ASP A 204 15.21 -42.19 -24.80
N VAL A 205 14.79 -41.12 -24.12
CA VAL A 205 13.37 -40.86 -23.77
C VAL A 205 12.69 -40.00 -24.84
N PHE A 206 13.38 -38.99 -25.38
CA PHE A 206 12.82 -37.99 -26.26
C PHE A 206 13.32 -38.02 -27.72
N GLY A 207 14.21 -38.95 -28.07
CA GLY A 207 14.61 -39.27 -29.44
C GLY A 207 15.57 -38.29 -30.12
N SER A 208 15.67 -37.04 -29.75
CA SER A 208 16.66 -36.10 -30.28
C SER A 208 16.94 -34.92 -29.36
N ALA A 209 18.14 -34.31 -29.52
CA ALA A 209 18.55 -33.12 -28.75
C ALA A 209 17.81 -31.82 -29.16
N GLU A 210 16.96 -31.85 -30.18
CA GLU A 210 16.36 -30.65 -30.80
C GLU A 210 15.07 -30.15 -30.16
N HIS A 211 14.55 -30.78 -29.10
CA HIS A 211 13.37 -30.28 -28.42
C HIS A 211 13.68 -29.13 -27.44
N ARG A 212 14.50 -28.16 -27.90
CA ARG A 212 14.77 -26.90 -27.20
C ARG A 212 13.75 -25.82 -27.49
N LYS A 213 12.47 -26.12 -27.60
CA LYS A 213 11.47 -25.03 -27.53
C LYS A 213 11.26 -24.68 -26.07
N PRO A 214 11.47 -23.42 -25.65
CA PRO A 214 11.04 -23.01 -24.31
C PRO A 214 9.56 -23.33 -24.17
N CYS A 215 9.22 -24.14 -23.18
CA CYS A 215 7.82 -24.35 -22.82
C CYS A 215 7.27 -23.00 -22.34
N GLN A 216 6.52 -22.33 -23.19
CA GLN A 216 5.63 -21.28 -22.73
C GLN A 216 4.54 -21.99 -21.93
N ALA A 217 4.45 -21.71 -20.64
CA ALA A 217 3.35 -22.17 -19.82
C ALA A 217 2.04 -21.71 -20.53
N PRO A 218 1.08 -22.59 -20.75
CA PRO A 218 -0.19 -22.17 -21.34
C PRO A 218 -0.80 -21.16 -20.36
N VAL A 219 -1.07 -19.97 -20.86
CA VAL A 219 -1.96 -19.03 -20.19
C VAL A 219 -3.32 -19.73 -20.25
N HIS A 220 -3.75 -20.34 -19.14
CA HIS A 220 -5.11 -20.84 -19.06
C HIS A 220 -6.04 -19.62 -19.14
N PRO A 221 -6.87 -19.50 -20.19
CA PRO A 221 -7.93 -18.52 -20.17
C PRO A 221 -8.83 -18.90 -18.99
N HIS A 222 -8.98 -17.98 -18.05
CA HIS A 222 -9.94 -18.12 -16.98
C HIS A 222 -11.31 -18.38 -17.59
N HIS A 223 -11.89 -19.55 -17.34
CA HIS A 223 -13.30 -19.81 -17.58
C HIS A 223 -14.08 -19.04 -16.50
N PRO A 224 -14.94 -18.07 -16.87
CA PRO A 224 -15.66 -17.25 -15.89
C PRO A 224 -16.79 -17.97 -15.14
N GLU A 225 -16.92 -19.29 -15.30
CA GLU A 225 -18.08 -20.04 -14.81
C GLU A 225 -17.77 -21.15 -13.80
N ARG A 226 -16.76 -21.01 -12.96
CA ARG A 226 -16.71 -21.88 -11.76
C ARG A 226 -16.84 -21.05 -10.51
N GLY A 227 -18.09 -21.01 -10.01
CA GLY A 227 -18.40 -20.49 -8.70
C GLY A 227 -17.45 -21.03 -7.64
N HIS A 228 -17.05 -20.15 -6.77
CA HIS A 228 -16.32 -20.40 -5.55
C HIS A 228 -16.93 -21.63 -4.85
N ARG A 229 -16.26 -22.76 -4.95
CA ARG A 229 -16.41 -23.81 -3.95
C ARG A 229 -15.18 -23.73 -3.10
N ASP A 230 -15.37 -23.22 -1.90
CA ASP A 230 -14.44 -23.34 -0.78
C ASP A 230 -14.07 -24.83 -0.63
N ARG A 231 -12.92 -25.23 -1.15
CA ARG A 231 -12.28 -26.45 -0.73
C ARG A 231 -11.21 -26.05 0.27
N PRO A 232 -11.35 -26.46 1.53
CA PRO A 232 -10.24 -26.33 2.47
C PRO A 232 -9.04 -27.09 1.90
N PHE A 233 -7.89 -26.44 1.96
CA PHE A 233 -6.60 -27.05 1.62
C PHE A 233 -6.39 -28.23 2.58
N SER A 234 -6.76 -29.44 2.17
CA SER A 234 -6.40 -30.65 2.91
C SER A 234 -4.91 -30.87 2.70
N ARG A 235 -4.15 -30.70 3.76
CA ARG A 235 -2.80 -31.27 3.84
C ARG A 235 -2.94 -32.77 3.61
N ASP A 236 -2.45 -33.25 2.49
CA ASP A 236 -2.25 -34.65 2.28
C ASP A 236 -1.05 -35.10 3.17
N GLU A 237 -1.36 -35.81 4.24
CA GLU A 237 -0.38 -36.30 5.22
C GLU A 237 0.46 -37.48 4.71
N SER A 238 0.28 -37.86 3.42
CA SER A 238 0.97 -39.03 2.85
C SER A 238 2.40 -38.76 2.34
N ALA A 239 2.87 -37.51 2.31
CA ALA A 239 4.25 -37.16 1.94
C ALA A 239 5.18 -37.03 3.17
N GLY A 240 4.97 -37.81 4.18
CA GLY A 240 5.81 -37.87 5.34
C GLY A 240 6.93 -38.93 5.22
N LYS A 241 8.16 -38.47 5.37
CA LYS A 241 9.40 -39.18 5.57
C LYS A 241 10.30 -39.31 4.35
N ALA A 242 11.01 -38.22 4.04
CA ALA A 242 12.47 -38.21 3.76
C ALA A 242 12.95 -36.79 3.46
N ALA A 243 13.07 -35.97 4.46
CA ALA A 243 13.96 -34.81 4.41
C ALA A 243 14.71 -34.75 5.74
N SER A 244 15.95 -35.18 5.74
CA SER A 244 16.84 -34.91 6.85
C SER A 244 17.06 -33.40 6.93
N ARG A 245 16.65 -32.81 8.03
CA ARG A 245 16.98 -31.42 8.36
C ARG A 245 18.49 -31.31 8.55
N ASP A 246 19.13 -30.46 7.74
CA ASP A 246 20.41 -29.89 8.08
C ASP A 246 20.18 -28.84 9.19
N ASP A 247 20.97 -28.90 10.25
CA ASP A 247 20.85 -28.06 11.47
C ASP A 247 21.08 -26.55 11.24
N ARG A 248 21.13 -26.09 10.01
CA ARG A 248 21.32 -24.67 9.64
C ARG A 248 20.09 -23.94 9.15
N GLY A 249 18.91 -24.51 9.30
CA GLY A 249 17.65 -23.75 9.10
C GLY A 249 17.32 -23.31 7.66
N HIS A 250 18.04 -23.77 6.66
CA HIS A 250 17.77 -23.49 5.25
C HIS A 250 17.00 -24.66 4.65
N GLY A 251 15.70 -24.48 4.44
CA GLY A 251 14.87 -25.46 3.75
C GLY A 251 15.39 -25.70 2.34
N ALA A 252 15.52 -26.95 1.93
CA ALA A 252 15.88 -27.32 0.57
C ALA A 252 14.80 -26.81 -0.40
N PRO A 253 15.18 -26.21 -1.56
CA PRO A 253 14.23 -25.77 -2.56
C PRO A 253 13.50 -26.97 -3.17
N VAL A 254 12.18 -26.92 -3.16
CA VAL A 254 11.34 -27.91 -3.87
C VAL A 254 11.30 -27.52 -5.33
N ILE A 255 11.87 -28.35 -6.19
CA ILE A 255 11.80 -28.16 -7.63
C ILE A 255 10.56 -28.87 -8.15
N GLY A 256 9.53 -28.14 -8.51
CA GLY A 256 8.38 -28.63 -9.25
C GLY A 256 8.65 -28.54 -10.75
N VAL A 257 8.63 -29.66 -11.47
CA VAL A 257 8.59 -29.66 -12.94
C VAL A 257 7.13 -29.57 -13.36
N VAL A 258 6.72 -28.42 -13.91
CA VAL A 258 5.38 -28.25 -14.49
C VAL A 258 5.46 -28.54 -15.99
N PRO A 259 4.80 -29.57 -16.48
CA PRO A 259 4.71 -29.81 -17.93
C PRO A 259 3.79 -28.76 -18.56
N ALA A 260 4.27 -28.06 -19.58
CA ALA A 260 3.52 -27.05 -20.32
C ALA A 260 3.09 -27.57 -21.68
N GLY A 261 1.80 -27.47 -21.96
CA GLY A 261 1.19 -27.71 -23.28
C GLY A 261 0.98 -29.20 -23.64
N PRO A 262 0.48 -29.52 -24.82
CA PRO A 262 0.08 -30.86 -25.21
C PRO A 262 1.30 -31.76 -25.51
N CYS A 263 2.27 -31.78 -24.60
CA CYS A 263 3.30 -32.80 -24.58
C CYS A 263 2.71 -34.07 -23.97
N ARG A 264 2.86 -35.20 -24.63
CA ARG A 264 2.49 -36.48 -24.04
C ARG A 264 3.17 -36.59 -22.67
N PRO A 265 2.43 -36.94 -21.61
CA PRO A 265 3.04 -37.12 -20.30
C PRO A 265 4.08 -38.24 -20.40
N VAL A 266 5.33 -37.91 -20.09
CA VAL A 266 6.39 -38.91 -19.94
C VAL A 266 6.35 -39.36 -18.48
N PRO A 267 6.24 -40.65 -18.22
CA PRO A 267 6.33 -41.14 -16.85
C PRO A 267 7.66 -40.71 -16.23
N LEU A 268 7.60 -40.02 -15.09
CA LEU A 268 8.79 -39.51 -14.38
C LEU A 268 9.75 -40.61 -13.97
N GLU A 269 9.24 -41.81 -13.81
CA GLU A 269 9.99 -43.03 -13.52
C GLU A 269 11.05 -43.39 -14.60
N ASN A 270 10.91 -42.90 -15.81
CA ASN A 270 11.84 -43.18 -16.92
C ASN A 270 12.96 -42.13 -17.03
N LEU A 271 12.96 -41.08 -16.19
CA LEU A 271 13.97 -40.04 -16.24
C LEU A 271 15.10 -40.30 -15.23
N ARG A 272 16.34 -40.25 -15.69
CA ARG A 272 17.52 -40.29 -14.84
C ARG A 272 18.04 -38.90 -14.61
N VAL A 273 18.00 -38.45 -13.36
CA VAL A 273 18.34 -37.07 -12.96
C VAL A 273 19.63 -37.10 -12.15
N VAL A 274 20.56 -36.23 -12.51
CA VAL A 274 21.78 -36.00 -11.72
C VAL A 274 21.75 -34.57 -11.25
N ALA A 275 21.72 -34.36 -9.92
CA ALA A 275 21.80 -33.05 -9.30
C ALA A 275 23.22 -32.84 -8.72
N GLY A 276 23.84 -31.70 -8.92
CA GLY A 276 25.16 -31.40 -8.40
C GLY A 276 25.28 -29.95 -7.93
N LYS A 277 26.02 -29.73 -6.85
CA LYS A 277 26.48 -28.38 -6.47
C LYS A 277 27.69 -28.02 -7.32
N THR A 278 27.67 -26.88 -8.00
CA THR A 278 28.89 -26.33 -8.59
C THR A 278 29.73 -25.68 -7.49
N SER A 279 30.98 -26.12 -7.32
CA SER A 279 31.95 -25.39 -6.51
C SER A 279 32.49 -24.21 -7.28
N ASP A 280 32.84 -23.11 -6.59
CA ASP A 280 33.41 -21.87 -7.17
C ASP A 280 34.72 -22.06 -7.97
N ARG A 281 35.18 -23.29 -8.17
CA ARG A 281 36.41 -23.65 -8.91
C ARG A 281 36.17 -24.58 -10.11
N GLY A 282 35.02 -24.50 -10.76
CA GLY A 282 34.81 -25.11 -12.09
C GLY A 282 34.80 -26.66 -12.12
N GLY A 283 34.76 -27.33 -10.99
CA GLY A 283 34.70 -28.79 -10.89
C GLY A 283 33.38 -29.26 -10.22
N VAL A 284 32.75 -30.26 -10.75
CA VAL A 284 31.59 -30.92 -10.13
C VAL A 284 32.08 -31.72 -8.95
N ALA A 285 31.92 -31.21 -7.74
CA ALA A 285 32.23 -31.93 -6.52
C ALA A 285 30.99 -32.69 -6.02
N GLY A 286 31.01 -33.98 -6.12
CA GLY A 286 30.03 -34.89 -5.52
C GLY A 286 28.77 -35.09 -6.37
N LEU A 287 28.76 -36.12 -7.17
CA LEU A 287 27.60 -36.65 -7.86
C LEU A 287 26.82 -37.59 -6.91
N HIS A 288 25.68 -37.18 -6.44
CA HIS A 288 24.75 -38.09 -5.79
C HIS A 288 23.73 -38.60 -6.81
N ARG A 289 23.70 -39.93 -6.98
CA ARG A 289 22.70 -40.63 -7.78
C ARG A 289 21.43 -40.73 -6.97
N VAL A 290 20.36 -40.09 -7.41
CA VAL A 290 19.02 -40.29 -6.87
C VAL A 290 18.35 -41.34 -7.72
N GLU A 291 18.23 -42.55 -7.20
CA GLU A 291 17.40 -43.60 -7.82
C GLU A 291 15.95 -43.31 -7.49
N GLY A 292 15.07 -43.42 -8.51
CA GLY A 292 13.67 -43.10 -8.37
C GLY A 292 13.00 -43.92 -7.30
N VAL A 293 12.26 -43.26 -6.42
CA VAL A 293 11.34 -43.90 -5.48
C VAL A 293 10.02 -44.06 -6.25
N GLY A 294 9.64 -45.35 -6.41
CA GLY A 294 8.36 -45.75 -7.00
C GLY A 294 7.15 -45.35 -6.15
#